data_96570b9ff7f335b41b3dbefb800d3f23
#
_entry.id   96570b9ff7f335b41b3dbefb800d3f23
#
_cell.length_a   1.000
_cell.length_b   1.000
_cell.length_c   1.000
_cell.angle_alpha   90.00
_cell.angle_beta   90.00
_cell.angle_gamma   90.00
#
_symmetry.space_group_name_H-M   'P 1'
#
loop_
_entity.id
_entity.type
_entity.pdbx_description
1 polymer ?
#
loop_
_entity_poly.entity_id
_entity_poly.type
_entity_poly.pdbx_seq_one_letter_code
_entity_poly.pdbx_strand_id
1 'polypeptide(L)'
;MKRIALFLFGAIVVSASALAQAPDAAVETALLAAPASLRDGATVIKWKADFTYDTLRKGTNRLVCYDRTGLPEQQPFSVECTSLANLDRVAQNLKFEAIGDKIKTQAMLDAAEKDGTRVKPEYGSVWYHMLGPDR
;
A
#
# COMPACT_ATOMS: atom_id res chain seq x y z
N MET A 1 12.97 -71.68 -17.88
CA MET A 1 12.90 -70.44 -18.69
C MET A 1 12.29 -69.35 -17.81
N LYS A 2 13.14 -68.51 -17.22
CA LYS A 2 12.67 -67.42 -16.34
C LYS A 2 12.60 -66.12 -17.16
N ARG A 3 11.41 -65.58 -17.34
CA ARG A 3 11.21 -64.27 -18.01
C ARG A 3 11.33 -63.15 -16.97
N ILE A 4 12.36 -62.37 -17.09
CA ILE A 4 12.55 -61.14 -16.26
C ILE A 4 11.83 -59.98 -16.98
N ALA A 5 10.78 -59.45 -16.35
CA ALA A 5 10.11 -58.24 -16.80
C ALA A 5 10.79 -57.04 -16.17
N LEU A 6 11.40 -56.18 -17.00
CA LEU A 6 12.03 -54.93 -16.62
C LEU A 6 10.98 -53.85 -16.63
N PHE A 7 10.60 -53.32 -15.46
CA PHE A 7 9.72 -52.17 -15.33
C PHE A 7 10.58 -50.90 -15.35
N LEU A 8 10.53 -50.15 -16.46
CA LEU A 8 11.09 -48.82 -16.57
C LEU A 8 10.12 -47.82 -15.89
N PHE A 9 10.50 -47.33 -14.72
CA PHE A 9 9.85 -46.18 -14.07
C PHE A 9 10.34 -44.90 -14.73
N GLY A 10 9.53 -44.32 -15.61
CA GLY A 10 9.77 -42.98 -16.16
C GLY A 10 9.42 -41.91 -15.11
N ALA A 11 10.44 -41.25 -14.57
CA ALA A 11 10.24 -40.08 -13.71
C ALA A 11 9.83 -38.90 -14.58
N ILE A 12 8.58 -38.47 -14.47
CA ILE A 12 8.06 -37.20 -15.04
C ILE A 12 8.52 -36.07 -14.16
N VAL A 13 9.56 -35.33 -14.60
CA VAL A 13 9.98 -34.08 -13.98
C VAL A 13 9.02 -33.00 -14.44
N VAL A 14 8.06 -32.65 -13.58
CA VAL A 14 7.19 -31.50 -13.79
C VAL A 14 8.01 -30.24 -13.42
N SER A 15 8.53 -29.58 -14.42
CA SER A 15 9.15 -28.25 -14.25
C SER A 15 8.03 -27.24 -13.96
N ALA A 16 7.88 -26.87 -12.69
CA ALA A 16 7.05 -25.74 -12.31
C ALA A 16 7.73 -24.45 -12.80
N SER A 17 7.31 -23.94 -13.95
CA SER A 17 7.67 -22.60 -14.40
C SER A 17 7.03 -21.61 -13.42
N ALA A 18 7.83 -21.00 -12.57
CA ALA A 18 7.43 -19.82 -11.81
C ALA A 18 7.16 -18.71 -12.84
N LEU A 19 5.90 -18.51 -13.20
CA LEU A 19 5.47 -17.33 -13.93
C LEU A 19 5.74 -16.14 -13.00
N ALA A 20 6.78 -15.37 -13.30
CA ALA A 20 6.98 -14.06 -12.71
C ALA A 20 5.73 -13.25 -13.08
N GLN A 21 4.81 -13.07 -12.12
CA GLN A 21 3.66 -12.19 -12.31
C GLN A 21 4.20 -10.80 -12.60
N ALA A 22 3.76 -10.23 -13.73
CA ALA A 22 3.98 -8.82 -13.99
C ALA A 22 3.49 -8.01 -12.79
N PRO A 23 4.22 -6.96 -12.37
CA PRO A 23 3.80 -6.12 -11.25
C PRO A 23 2.35 -5.70 -11.46
N ASP A 24 1.51 -5.86 -10.42
CA ASP A 24 0.13 -5.39 -10.45
C ASP A 24 0.14 -3.88 -10.69
N ALA A 25 -0.65 -3.41 -11.65
CA ALA A 25 -0.75 -1.98 -12.00
C ALA A 25 -1.08 -1.10 -10.78
N ALA A 26 -1.80 -1.62 -9.80
CA ALA A 26 -2.08 -0.94 -8.53
C ALA A 26 -0.81 -0.75 -7.69
N VAL A 27 0.09 -1.74 -7.66
CA VAL A 27 1.38 -1.65 -6.97
C VAL A 27 2.27 -0.61 -7.64
N GLU A 28 2.38 -0.66 -8.96
CA GLU A 28 3.15 0.31 -9.75
C GLU A 28 2.67 1.75 -9.51
N THR A 29 1.35 1.96 -9.53
CA THR A 29 0.74 3.29 -9.31
C THR A 29 1.06 3.82 -7.92
N ALA A 30 0.85 3.03 -6.87
CA ALA A 30 1.12 3.46 -5.49
C ALA A 30 2.59 3.82 -5.25
N LEU A 31 3.51 3.19 -5.98
CA LEU A 31 4.95 3.43 -5.84
C LEU A 31 5.47 4.69 -6.53
N LEU A 32 4.62 5.40 -7.30
CA LEU A 32 5.07 6.60 -8.01
C LEU A 32 5.57 7.71 -7.08
N ALA A 33 5.00 7.82 -5.86
CA ALA A 33 5.47 8.78 -4.86
C ALA A 33 6.75 8.32 -4.14
N ALA A 34 7.16 7.05 -4.26
CA ALA A 34 8.33 6.54 -3.56
C ALA A 34 9.63 7.05 -4.17
N PRO A 35 10.61 7.53 -3.36
CA PRO A 35 11.97 7.77 -3.83
C PRO A 35 12.55 6.51 -4.48
N ALA A 36 13.29 6.66 -5.58
CA ALA A 36 13.82 5.54 -6.33
C ALA A 36 14.62 4.56 -5.47
N SER A 37 15.44 5.06 -4.54
CA SER A 37 16.27 4.24 -3.64
C SER A 37 15.47 3.43 -2.60
N LEU A 38 14.21 3.78 -2.33
CA LEU A 38 13.37 3.12 -1.33
C LEU A 38 12.26 2.27 -1.98
N ARG A 39 12.00 2.46 -3.26
CA ARG A 39 10.85 1.90 -3.99
C ARG A 39 10.79 0.37 -3.96
N ASP A 40 11.91 -0.30 -4.20
CA ASP A 40 11.94 -1.75 -4.28
C ASP A 40 11.63 -2.44 -2.95
N GLY A 41 12.04 -1.81 -1.85
CA GLY A 41 11.79 -2.33 -0.50
C GLY A 41 10.51 -1.81 0.14
N ALA A 42 9.71 -0.96 -0.53
CA ALA A 42 8.50 -0.39 0.07
C ALA A 42 7.36 -1.42 0.14
N THR A 43 6.61 -1.37 1.25
CA THR A 43 5.32 -2.06 1.36
C THR A 43 4.27 -1.31 0.54
N VAL A 44 3.36 -2.02 -0.11
CA VAL A 44 2.22 -1.41 -0.80
C VAL A 44 0.94 -1.96 -0.20
N ILE A 45 0.03 -1.06 0.16
CA ILE A 45 -1.28 -1.38 0.72
C ILE A 45 -2.40 -0.75 -0.11
N LYS A 46 -3.61 -1.28 0.08
CA LYS A 46 -4.85 -0.71 -0.45
C LYS A 46 -5.82 -0.49 0.70
N TRP A 47 -6.25 0.76 0.88
CA TRP A 47 -7.25 1.11 1.88
C TRP A 47 -8.63 0.55 1.53
N LYS A 48 -9.36 0.12 2.56
CA LYS A 48 -10.76 -0.33 2.48
C LYS A 48 -11.69 0.75 3.01
N ALA A 49 -12.98 0.60 2.70
CA ALA A 49 -14.00 1.54 3.13
C ALA A 49 -14.15 1.68 4.66
N ASP A 50 -13.72 0.67 5.41
CA ASP A 50 -13.71 0.67 6.88
C ASP A 50 -12.41 1.25 7.49
N PHE A 51 -11.54 1.83 6.65
CA PHE A 51 -10.25 2.40 7.02
C PHE A 51 -9.21 1.38 7.53
N THR A 52 -9.45 0.10 7.32
CA THR A 52 -8.44 -0.95 7.35
C THR A 52 -7.79 -1.09 5.97
N TYR A 53 -6.80 -1.93 5.83
CA TYR A 53 -6.10 -2.10 4.55
C TYR A 53 -5.75 -3.55 4.25
N ASP A 54 -5.59 -3.84 2.96
CA ASP A 54 -5.00 -5.08 2.47
C ASP A 54 -3.56 -4.81 2.02
N THR A 55 -2.65 -5.74 2.30
CA THR A 55 -1.27 -5.66 1.81
C THR A 55 -1.19 -6.27 0.42
N LEU A 56 -0.91 -5.43 -0.59
CA LEU A 56 -0.70 -5.86 -1.98
C LEU A 56 0.72 -6.38 -2.21
N ARG A 57 1.70 -5.76 -1.57
CA ARG A 57 3.10 -6.17 -1.59
C ARG A 57 3.74 -5.92 -0.24
N LYS A 58 4.32 -6.96 0.35
CA LYS A 58 5.11 -6.81 1.58
C LYS A 58 6.51 -6.33 1.22
N GLY A 59 6.95 -5.25 1.85
CA GLY A 59 8.28 -4.67 1.69
C GLY A 59 9.27 -5.12 2.76
N THR A 60 10.49 -4.62 2.64
CA THR A 60 11.62 -4.91 3.53
C THR A 60 12.16 -3.68 4.26
N ASN A 61 11.74 -2.47 3.83
CA ASN A 61 12.05 -1.22 4.51
C ASN A 61 10.84 -0.68 5.28
N ARG A 62 10.99 0.50 5.87
CA ARG A 62 9.93 1.13 6.68
C ARG A 62 8.92 1.94 5.87
N LEU A 63 9.10 2.07 4.55
CA LEU A 63 8.21 2.85 3.70
C LEU A 63 6.96 2.03 3.35
N VAL A 64 5.81 2.67 3.42
CA VAL A 64 4.54 2.15 2.91
C VAL A 64 3.94 3.14 1.92
N CYS A 65 3.46 2.62 0.79
CA CYS A 65 2.85 3.41 -0.29
C CYS A 65 1.43 2.94 -0.56
N TYR A 66 0.56 3.87 -0.93
CA TYR A 66 -0.85 3.62 -1.21
C TYR A 66 -1.42 4.67 -2.17
N ASP A 67 -2.43 4.24 -2.93
CA ASP A 67 -3.19 5.10 -3.83
C ASP A 67 -4.39 5.68 -3.06
N ARG A 68 -4.59 7.00 -3.19
CA ARG A 68 -5.72 7.76 -2.63
C ARG A 68 -6.63 8.34 -3.72
N THR A 69 -6.35 8.02 -4.97
CA THR A 69 -7.14 8.47 -6.13
C THR A 69 -8.60 8.08 -5.94
N GLY A 70 -9.49 9.06 -6.12
CA GLY A 70 -10.94 8.87 -5.96
C GLY A 70 -11.46 8.86 -4.52
N LEU A 71 -10.60 8.97 -3.51
CA LEU A 71 -11.05 9.17 -2.12
C LEU A 71 -11.53 10.60 -1.91
N PRO A 72 -12.44 10.83 -0.93
CA PRO A 72 -12.91 12.17 -0.59
C PRO A 72 -11.74 13.15 -0.34
N GLU A 73 -11.93 14.39 -0.77
CA GLU A 73 -11.00 15.51 -0.61
C GLU A 73 -9.65 15.38 -1.34
N GLN A 74 -9.44 14.27 -2.10
CA GLN A 74 -8.21 14.07 -2.85
C GLN A 74 -8.24 14.74 -4.23
N GLN A 75 -7.05 14.97 -4.79
CA GLN A 75 -6.91 15.33 -6.19
C GLN A 75 -7.34 14.15 -7.09
N PRO A 76 -7.70 14.39 -8.36
CA PRO A 76 -8.05 13.31 -9.29
C PRO A 76 -7.00 12.22 -9.43
N PHE A 77 -5.72 12.56 -9.31
CA PHE A 77 -4.61 11.64 -9.11
C PHE A 77 -3.93 11.97 -7.77
N SER A 78 -3.79 10.98 -6.88
CA SER A 78 -3.18 11.17 -5.56
C SER A 78 -2.59 9.87 -5.04
N VAL A 79 -1.27 9.79 -4.95
CA VAL A 79 -0.54 8.68 -4.34
C VAL A 79 0.38 9.19 -3.25
N GLU A 80 0.57 8.38 -2.23
CA GLU A 80 1.29 8.79 -1.03
C GLU A 80 2.15 7.66 -0.47
N CYS A 81 3.32 8.03 0.05
CA CYS A 81 4.18 7.11 0.81
C CYS A 81 4.60 7.76 2.13
N THR A 82 4.64 6.96 3.19
CA THR A 82 5.13 7.39 4.50
C THR A 82 5.69 6.21 5.29
N SER A 83 6.06 6.42 6.55
CA SER A 83 6.46 5.31 7.43
C SER A 83 5.29 4.38 7.77
N LEU A 84 5.55 3.07 7.86
CA LEU A 84 4.59 2.09 8.36
C LEU A 84 3.99 2.48 9.73
N ALA A 85 4.77 3.13 10.59
CA ALA A 85 4.33 3.58 11.91
C ALA A 85 3.30 4.72 11.85
N ASN A 86 3.10 5.35 10.69
CA ASN A 86 2.10 6.39 10.51
C ASN A 86 0.72 5.88 10.04
N LEU A 87 0.54 4.57 9.81
CA LEU A 87 -0.71 4.04 9.24
C LEU A 87 -1.94 4.37 10.09
N ASP A 88 -1.83 4.33 11.42
CA ASP A 88 -2.96 4.70 12.30
C ASP A 88 -3.32 6.18 12.17
N ARG A 89 -2.33 7.05 12.00
CA ARG A 89 -2.57 8.48 11.71
C ARG A 89 -3.23 8.67 10.35
N VAL A 90 -2.80 7.94 9.33
CA VAL A 90 -3.42 7.98 8.00
C VAL A 90 -4.86 7.49 8.06
N ALA A 91 -5.13 6.38 8.75
CA ALA A 91 -6.49 5.88 8.96
C ALA A 91 -7.39 6.92 9.64
N GLN A 92 -6.86 7.65 10.64
CA GLN A 92 -7.59 8.74 11.28
C GLN A 92 -7.87 9.90 10.31
N ASN A 93 -6.91 10.28 9.46
CA ASN A 93 -7.13 11.28 8.42
C ASN A 93 -8.26 10.87 7.48
N LEU A 94 -8.20 9.64 6.95
CA LEU A 94 -9.21 9.12 6.03
C LEU A 94 -10.61 9.12 6.65
N LYS A 95 -10.74 8.82 7.94
CA LYS A 95 -12.03 8.89 8.65
C LYS A 95 -12.61 10.31 8.67
N PHE A 96 -11.78 11.33 8.87
CA PHE A 96 -12.21 12.72 8.88
C PHE A 96 -12.51 13.21 7.47
N GLU A 97 -11.66 12.90 6.50
CA GLU A 97 -11.83 13.25 5.08
C GLU A 97 -13.05 12.56 4.44
N ALA A 98 -13.50 11.43 4.97
CA ALA A 98 -14.67 10.70 4.46
C ALA A 98 -15.97 11.55 4.49
N ILE A 99 -16.00 12.65 5.25
CA ILE A 99 -17.09 13.61 5.26
C ILE A 99 -17.20 14.37 3.92
N GLY A 100 -16.07 14.54 3.21
CA GLY A 100 -16.02 15.24 1.92
C GLY A 100 -16.21 16.75 2.03
N ASP A 101 -15.91 17.33 3.20
CA ASP A 101 -16.01 18.77 3.48
C ASP A 101 -14.76 19.24 4.20
N LYS A 102 -13.86 19.87 3.48
CA LYS A 102 -12.53 20.29 3.98
C LYS A 102 -12.61 21.20 5.23
N ILE A 103 -13.65 22.02 5.35
CA ILE A 103 -13.82 22.92 6.52
C ILE A 103 -14.14 22.08 7.76
N LYS A 104 -15.04 21.10 7.62
CA LYS A 104 -15.39 20.20 8.72
C LYS A 104 -14.24 19.28 9.09
N THR A 105 -13.54 18.74 8.07
CA THR A 105 -12.34 17.92 8.29
C THR A 105 -11.30 18.68 9.08
N GLN A 106 -11.00 19.94 8.71
CA GLN A 106 -10.04 20.77 9.46
C GLN A 106 -10.51 21.00 10.91
N ALA A 107 -11.78 21.31 11.12
CA ALA A 107 -12.33 21.49 12.46
C ALA A 107 -12.21 20.22 13.33
N MET A 108 -12.39 19.03 12.73
CA MET A 108 -12.20 17.75 13.43
C MET A 108 -10.74 17.49 13.77
N LEU A 109 -9.80 17.80 12.85
CA LEU A 109 -8.37 17.70 13.10
C LEU A 109 -7.95 18.61 14.26
N ASP A 110 -8.40 19.87 14.26
CA ASP A 110 -8.10 20.85 15.30
C ASP A 110 -8.67 20.42 16.66
N ALA A 111 -9.89 19.88 16.68
CA ALA A 111 -10.50 19.35 17.90
C ALA A 111 -9.70 18.17 18.45
N ALA A 112 -9.30 17.22 17.58
CA ALA A 112 -8.51 16.06 17.98
C ALA A 112 -7.11 16.44 18.51
N GLU A 113 -6.47 17.46 17.94
CA GLU A 113 -5.21 17.99 18.48
C GLU A 113 -5.44 18.62 19.87
N LYS A 114 -6.51 19.40 20.04
CA LYS A 114 -6.82 20.10 21.30
C LYS A 114 -7.16 19.14 22.42
N ASP A 115 -7.90 18.08 22.16
CA ASP A 115 -8.34 17.09 23.17
C ASP A 115 -7.34 15.92 23.35
N GLY A 116 -6.27 15.89 22.55
CA GLY A 116 -5.21 14.87 22.64
C GLY A 116 -5.55 13.53 21.99
N THR A 117 -6.65 13.43 21.24
CA THR A 117 -7.05 12.18 20.53
C THR A 117 -6.40 12.06 19.15
N ARG A 118 -5.67 13.09 18.72
CA ARG A 118 -4.93 13.05 17.46
C ARG A 118 -3.81 12.04 17.49
N VAL A 119 -3.84 11.06 16.61
CA VAL A 119 -2.73 10.09 16.46
C VAL A 119 -1.47 10.84 16.06
N LYS A 120 -0.41 10.72 16.85
CA LYS A 120 0.86 11.41 16.59
C LYS A 120 1.63 10.71 15.47
N PRO A 121 2.32 11.48 14.61
CA PRO A 121 3.20 10.90 13.60
C PRO A 121 4.44 10.31 14.27
N GLU A 122 5.08 9.37 13.58
CA GLU A 122 6.40 8.93 13.95
C GLU A 122 7.40 10.08 13.82
N TYR A 123 8.19 10.33 14.87
CA TYR A 123 9.20 11.39 14.87
C TYR A 123 10.23 11.17 13.76
N GLY A 124 10.53 12.23 13.00
CA GLY A 124 11.50 12.19 11.91
C GLY A 124 11.03 11.46 10.64
N SER A 125 9.76 11.04 10.60
CA SER A 125 9.19 10.47 9.38
C SER A 125 8.86 11.55 8.34
N VAL A 126 8.80 11.13 7.07
CA VAL A 126 8.53 11.99 5.93
C VAL A 126 7.30 11.47 5.20
N TRP A 127 6.50 12.37 4.64
CA TRP A 127 5.45 12.07 3.67
C TRP A 127 5.92 12.46 2.28
N TYR A 128 5.81 11.51 1.34
CA TYR A 128 6.04 11.73 -0.07
C TYR A 128 4.68 11.71 -0.77
N HIS A 129 4.37 12.76 -1.50
CA HIS A 129 3.13 12.88 -2.25
C HIS A 129 3.43 13.08 -3.73
N MET A 130 2.65 12.43 -4.58
CA MET A 130 2.51 12.78 -5.98
C MET A 130 1.02 12.95 -6.26
N LEU A 131 0.63 14.13 -6.69
CA LEU A 131 -0.78 14.50 -6.88
C LEU A 131 -0.93 15.49 -8.03
N GLY A 132 -2.08 15.48 -8.67
CA GLY A 132 -2.39 16.34 -9.80
C GLY A 132 -3.76 16.09 -10.42
N PRO A 133 -4.05 16.79 -11.54
CA PRO A 133 -5.30 16.59 -12.29
C PRO A 133 -5.33 15.24 -13.01
N ASP A 134 -4.18 14.68 -13.33
CA ASP A 134 -3.97 13.38 -13.99
C ASP A 134 -2.65 12.74 -13.55
N ARG A 135 -2.42 11.52 -14.05
CA ARG A 135 -1.21 10.73 -13.80
C ARG A 135 -0.05 11.17 -14.69
#